data_8f6deab578b1fb911727f2e51edcb7f4
#
_entry.id   8f6deab578b1fb911727f2e51edcb7f4
#
_cell.length_a   1.000
_cell.length_b   1.000
_cell.length_c   1.000
_cell.angle_alpha   90.00
_cell.angle_beta   90.00
_cell.angle_gamma   90.00
#
_symmetry.space_group_name_H-M   'P 1'
#
loop_
_entity.id
_entity.type
_entity.pdbx_description
1 polymer ?
#
loop_
_entity_poly.entity_id
_entity_poly.type
_entity_poly.pdbx_seq_one_letter_code
_entity_poly.pdbx_strand_id
1 'polypeptide(L)'
;MSQQQDRHFRPGIMLFPLRKYMSGPQHDFIKTNVKHGMTALDLGSGPGFFTTMLSDAVGINGTVHAVDGDKAAVTRLQNRAGALGMVNIKTYASSAADIPFVRSGSIDILFANGLLCCMLDHRGAVDEMMRVMKTGSRGFISVAKLFRKDGLGVPKDEWEGIKRSFDVVDSGSSAMMDWVVVSKQRDGKE
;
A
#
# COMPACT_ATOMS: atom_id res chain seq x y z
N MET A 1 -10.78 21.59 -15.84
CA MET A 1 -9.74 21.29 -14.84
C MET A 1 -9.06 20.02 -15.30
N SER A 2 -7.81 20.11 -15.78
CA SER A 2 -7.04 18.94 -16.25
C SER A 2 -6.74 18.06 -15.04
N GLN A 3 -7.25 16.84 -15.02
CA GLN A 3 -6.77 15.81 -14.10
C GLN A 3 -5.28 15.64 -14.36
N GLN A 4 -4.46 16.08 -13.43
CA GLN A 4 -3.04 15.85 -13.43
C GLN A 4 -2.85 14.35 -13.21
N GLN A 5 -2.51 13.62 -14.28
CA GLN A 5 -2.38 12.17 -14.25
C GLN A 5 -1.25 11.78 -13.28
N ASP A 6 -1.54 10.85 -12.38
CA ASP A 6 -0.55 10.17 -11.57
C ASP A 6 0.56 9.61 -12.47
N ARG A 7 1.79 9.71 -12.02
CA ARG A 7 2.96 9.31 -12.82
C ARG A 7 2.97 7.80 -12.96
N HIS A 8 2.78 7.31 -14.17
CA HIS A 8 2.94 5.90 -14.48
C HIS A 8 4.42 5.51 -14.41
N PHE A 9 4.87 5.10 -13.24
CA PHE A 9 6.16 4.46 -13.10
C PHE A 9 6.04 3.03 -13.64
N ARG A 10 6.69 2.76 -14.78
CA ARG A 10 6.99 1.40 -15.21
C ARG A 10 8.28 0.96 -14.52
N PRO A 11 8.24 0.27 -13.39
CA PRO A 11 9.42 -0.40 -12.90
C PRO A 11 9.72 -1.44 -13.97
N GLY A 12 10.75 -1.18 -14.76
CA GLY A 12 11.21 -2.14 -15.75
C GLY A 12 11.30 -3.51 -15.09
N ILE A 13 11.10 -4.53 -15.85
CA ILE A 13 11.22 -5.98 -15.62
C ILE A 13 12.36 -6.41 -14.65
N MET A 14 13.10 -5.48 -14.18
CA MET A 14 14.34 -5.49 -13.48
C MET A 14 14.18 -5.91 -12.04
N LEU A 15 13.94 -7.07 -11.63
CA LEU A 15 14.11 -7.53 -10.23
C LEU A 15 12.99 -8.48 -9.73
N PHE A 16 12.20 -9.09 -10.59
CA PHE A 16 11.18 -10.02 -10.14
C PHE A 16 11.76 -11.18 -9.28
N PRO A 17 12.90 -11.81 -9.62
CA PRO A 17 13.48 -12.83 -8.75
C PRO A 17 14.23 -12.26 -7.53
N LEU A 18 14.86 -11.08 -7.62
CA LEU A 18 15.57 -10.44 -6.50
C LEU A 18 14.62 -9.82 -5.48
N ARG A 19 13.41 -9.44 -5.88
CA ARG A 19 12.40 -8.80 -5.00
C ARG A 19 12.02 -9.68 -3.81
N LYS A 20 12.07 -11.00 -3.98
CA LYS A 20 11.84 -11.96 -2.88
C LYS A 20 12.88 -11.86 -1.76
N TYR A 21 14.13 -11.50 -2.09
CA TYR A 21 15.22 -11.36 -1.13
C TYR A 21 15.36 -9.93 -0.57
N MET A 22 14.74 -8.93 -1.21
CA MET A 22 14.86 -7.52 -0.85
C MET A 22 13.68 -6.98 -0.04
N SER A 23 12.72 -7.81 0.33
CA SER A 23 11.45 -7.39 0.93
C SER A 23 11.29 -7.87 2.38
N GLY A 24 12.39 -7.91 3.15
CA GLY A 24 12.38 -8.32 4.56
C GLY A 24 11.31 -7.60 5.39
N PRO A 25 11.33 -6.26 5.50
CA PRO A 25 10.37 -5.53 6.34
C PRO A 25 8.90 -5.74 5.92
N GLN A 26 8.63 -5.87 4.62
CA GLN A 26 7.30 -6.14 4.10
C GLN A 26 6.80 -7.53 4.49
N HIS A 27 7.65 -8.55 4.33
CA HIS A 27 7.34 -9.92 4.72
C HIS A 27 7.13 -10.03 6.22
N ASP A 28 8.00 -9.41 7.01
CA ASP A 28 7.93 -9.41 8.48
C ASP A 28 6.63 -8.74 8.94
N PHE A 29 6.26 -7.61 8.32
CA PHE A 29 4.99 -6.95 8.61
C PHE A 29 3.80 -7.86 8.32
N ILE A 30 3.74 -8.48 7.13
CA ILE A 30 2.63 -9.38 6.75
C ILE A 30 2.54 -10.55 7.73
N LYS A 31 3.67 -11.21 7.99
CA LYS A 31 3.74 -12.38 8.89
C LYS A 31 3.28 -12.05 10.32
N THR A 32 3.64 -10.86 10.81
CA THR A 32 3.38 -10.48 12.21
C THR A 32 1.98 -9.93 12.41
N ASN A 33 1.48 -9.13 11.46
CA ASN A 33 0.27 -8.32 11.68
C ASN A 33 -0.98 -8.85 10.97
N VAL A 34 -0.83 -9.57 9.84
CA VAL A 34 -1.99 -10.09 9.09
C VAL A 34 -2.49 -11.39 9.70
N LYS A 35 -3.80 -11.49 9.91
CA LYS A 35 -4.46 -12.68 10.48
C LYS A 35 -5.61 -13.14 9.58
N HIS A 36 -5.97 -14.42 9.69
CA HIS A 36 -7.11 -15.00 8.98
C HIS A 36 -8.40 -14.23 9.28
N GLY A 37 -9.20 -14.02 8.25
CA GLY A 37 -10.48 -13.31 8.32
C GLY A 37 -10.38 -11.79 8.26
N MET A 38 -9.18 -11.21 8.27
CA MET A 38 -8.99 -9.75 8.17
C MET A 38 -9.33 -9.22 6.78
N THR A 39 -9.69 -7.94 6.74
CA THR A 39 -9.81 -7.16 5.50
C THR A 39 -8.55 -6.32 5.32
N ALA A 40 -7.79 -6.61 4.27
CA ALA A 40 -6.59 -5.88 3.89
C ALA A 40 -6.84 -4.95 2.71
N LEU A 41 -6.12 -3.82 2.67
CA LEU A 41 -6.08 -2.90 1.55
C LEU A 41 -4.64 -2.78 1.06
N ASP A 42 -4.39 -3.14 -0.20
CA ASP A 42 -3.11 -2.99 -0.91
C ASP A 42 -3.21 -1.81 -1.86
N LEU A 43 -2.66 -0.66 -1.46
CA LEU A 43 -2.62 0.57 -2.24
C LEU A 43 -1.33 0.64 -3.05
N GLY A 44 -1.45 0.74 -4.38
CA GLY A 44 -0.34 0.60 -5.31
C GLY A 44 0.03 -0.86 -5.51
N SER A 45 -0.98 -1.72 -5.70
CA SER A 45 -0.85 -3.17 -5.76
C SER A 45 0.03 -3.67 -6.93
N GLY A 46 0.19 -2.85 -7.97
CA GLY A 46 0.91 -3.24 -9.18
C GLY A 46 0.36 -4.55 -9.75
N PRO A 47 1.22 -5.45 -10.28
CA PRO A 47 0.80 -6.75 -10.79
C PRO A 47 0.54 -7.80 -9.68
N GLY A 48 0.43 -7.39 -8.41
CA GLY A 48 -0.06 -8.21 -7.31
C GLY A 48 0.97 -9.05 -6.57
N PHE A 49 2.23 -8.63 -6.50
CA PHE A 49 3.25 -9.38 -5.77
C PHE A 49 2.91 -9.52 -4.27
N PHE A 50 2.64 -8.40 -3.59
CA PHE A 50 2.23 -8.43 -2.18
C PHE A 50 0.75 -8.74 -2.00
N THR A 51 -0.09 -8.39 -2.97
CA THR A 51 -1.53 -8.72 -2.95
C THR A 51 -1.77 -10.22 -2.77
N THR A 52 -1.03 -11.07 -3.50
CA THR A 52 -1.16 -12.53 -3.37
C THR A 52 -0.71 -13.01 -2.00
N MET A 53 0.35 -12.44 -1.43
CA MET A 53 0.81 -12.78 -0.07
C MET A 53 -0.19 -12.34 1.00
N LEU A 54 -0.79 -11.16 0.85
CA LEU A 54 -1.86 -10.69 1.73
C LEU A 54 -3.09 -11.60 1.63
N SER A 55 -3.46 -12.03 0.41
CA SER A 55 -4.57 -12.96 0.15
C SER A 55 -4.37 -14.29 0.85
N ASP A 56 -3.17 -14.88 0.76
CA ASP A 56 -2.81 -16.10 1.48
C ASP A 56 -2.89 -15.90 3.00
N ALA A 57 -2.37 -14.76 3.50
CA ALA A 57 -2.31 -14.49 4.93
C ALA A 57 -3.69 -14.23 5.56
N VAL A 58 -4.61 -13.52 4.87
CA VAL A 58 -5.98 -13.32 5.37
C VAL A 58 -6.85 -14.56 5.19
N GLY A 59 -6.47 -15.47 4.29
CA GLY A 59 -7.19 -16.72 4.02
C GLY A 59 -8.55 -16.52 3.35
N ILE A 60 -9.26 -17.63 3.10
CA ILE A 60 -10.50 -17.65 2.32
C ILE A 60 -11.64 -16.82 2.95
N ASN A 61 -11.63 -16.65 4.26
CA ASN A 61 -12.63 -15.89 5.01
C ASN A 61 -12.27 -14.38 5.12
N GLY A 62 -11.07 -14.00 4.68
CA GLY A 62 -10.63 -12.61 4.62
C GLY A 62 -10.91 -11.98 3.24
N THR A 63 -10.59 -10.72 3.09
CA THR A 63 -10.71 -10.00 1.81
C THR A 63 -9.50 -9.10 1.61
N VAL A 64 -8.98 -9.04 0.37
CA VAL A 64 -7.98 -8.07 -0.04
C VAL A 64 -8.58 -7.13 -1.08
N HIS A 65 -8.64 -5.85 -0.76
CA HIS A 65 -8.89 -4.78 -1.73
C HIS A 65 -7.55 -4.36 -2.32
N ALA A 66 -7.38 -4.53 -3.63
CA ALA A 66 -6.15 -4.18 -4.35
C ALA A 66 -6.44 -3.01 -5.31
N VAL A 67 -5.78 -1.89 -5.09
CA VAL A 67 -5.99 -0.65 -5.83
C VAL A 67 -4.70 -0.24 -6.54
N ASP A 68 -4.78 0.09 -7.81
CA ASP A 68 -3.67 0.67 -8.58
C ASP A 68 -4.20 1.62 -9.65
N GLY A 69 -3.49 2.72 -9.90
CA GLY A 69 -3.82 3.68 -10.95
C GLY A 69 -3.59 3.13 -12.37
N ASP A 70 -2.71 2.13 -12.54
CA ASP A 70 -2.42 1.49 -13.83
C ASP A 70 -3.40 0.34 -14.11
N LYS A 71 -4.37 0.58 -15.01
CA LYS A 71 -5.33 -0.44 -15.46
C LYS A 71 -4.64 -1.71 -15.99
N ALA A 72 -3.48 -1.59 -16.63
CA ALA A 72 -2.76 -2.75 -17.14
C ALA A 72 -2.15 -3.57 -16.00
N ALA A 73 -1.70 -2.94 -14.92
CA ALA A 73 -1.25 -3.64 -13.72
C ALA A 73 -2.42 -4.38 -13.05
N VAL A 74 -3.58 -3.72 -12.92
CA VAL A 74 -4.81 -4.34 -12.37
C VAL A 74 -5.23 -5.56 -13.18
N THR A 75 -5.23 -5.47 -14.53
CA THR A 75 -5.56 -6.61 -15.40
C THR A 75 -4.57 -7.77 -15.20
N ARG A 76 -3.26 -7.48 -15.07
CA ARG A 76 -2.25 -8.51 -14.77
C ARG A 76 -2.50 -9.19 -13.44
N LEU A 77 -2.88 -8.41 -12.41
CA LEU A 77 -3.26 -8.94 -11.10
C LEU A 77 -4.49 -9.84 -11.18
N GLN A 78 -5.54 -9.41 -11.90
CA GLN A 78 -6.77 -10.22 -12.09
C GLN A 78 -6.45 -11.57 -12.73
N ASN A 79 -5.66 -11.57 -13.82
CA ASN A 79 -5.26 -12.80 -14.50
C ASN A 79 -4.44 -13.72 -13.57
N ARG A 80 -3.53 -13.14 -12.79
CA ARG A 80 -2.72 -13.87 -11.82
C ARG A 80 -3.57 -14.47 -10.70
N ALA A 81 -4.47 -13.68 -10.12
CA ALA A 81 -5.38 -14.15 -9.07
C ALA A 81 -6.28 -15.30 -9.58
N GLY A 82 -6.83 -15.14 -10.78
CA GLY A 82 -7.62 -16.20 -11.43
C GLY A 82 -6.82 -17.49 -11.66
N ALA A 83 -5.59 -17.38 -12.16
CA ALA A 83 -4.72 -18.54 -12.38
C ALA A 83 -4.32 -19.26 -11.08
N LEU A 84 -4.29 -18.54 -9.95
CA LEU A 84 -4.00 -19.07 -8.62
C LEU A 84 -5.26 -19.49 -7.84
N GLY A 85 -6.46 -19.31 -8.40
CA GLY A 85 -7.71 -19.61 -7.71
C GLY A 85 -8.01 -18.72 -6.49
N MET A 86 -7.42 -17.51 -6.44
CA MET A 86 -7.61 -16.57 -5.33
C MET A 86 -8.91 -15.78 -5.50
N VAL A 87 -9.97 -16.21 -4.81
CA VAL A 87 -11.34 -15.64 -4.92
C VAL A 87 -11.58 -14.48 -3.94
N ASN A 88 -10.67 -14.24 -3.01
CA ASN A 88 -10.80 -13.25 -1.95
C ASN A 88 -10.13 -11.90 -2.29
N ILE A 89 -9.66 -11.70 -3.53
CA ILE A 89 -9.06 -10.46 -4.02
C ILE A 89 -10.10 -9.66 -4.83
N LYS A 90 -10.33 -8.41 -4.43
CA LYS A 90 -11.13 -7.42 -5.16
C LYS A 90 -10.20 -6.36 -5.74
N THR A 91 -10.21 -6.18 -7.05
CA THR A 91 -9.28 -5.29 -7.76
C THR A 91 -9.98 -4.05 -8.28
N TYR A 92 -9.30 -2.89 -8.19
CA TYR A 92 -9.83 -1.61 -8.61
C TYR A 92 -8.77 -0.80 -9.35
N ALA A 93 -9.14 -0.24 -10.50
CA ALA A 93 -8.29 0.70 -11.24
C ALA A 93 -8.70 2.14 -10.84
N SER A 94 -8.05 2.69 -9.80
CA SER A 94 -8.33 4.01 -9.25
C SER A 94 -7.09 4.65 -8.65
N SER A 95 -7.11 5.97 -8.50
CA SER A 95 -6.12 6.66 -7.68
C SER A 95 -6.26 6.26 -6.21
N ALA A 96 -5.14 6.17 -5.50
CA ALA A 96 -5.15 5.92 -4.06
C ALA A 96 -5.72 7.11 -3.26
N ALA A 97 -5.83 8.29 -3.87
CA ALA A 97 -6.46 9.48 -3.30
C ALA A 97 -7.99 9.51 -3.49
N ASP A 98 -8.57 8.51 -4.18
CA ASP A 98 -10.02 8.44 -4.46
C ASP A 98 -10.48 6.96 -4.51
N ILE A 99 -10.82 6.43 -3.33
CA ILE A 99 -11.27 5.04 -3.17
C ILE A 99 -12.63 4.93 -2.45
N PRO A 100 -13.70 5.59 -2.98
CA PRO A 100 -15.01 5.67 -2.33
C PRO A 100 -15.69 4.30 -2.18
N PHE A 101 -15.28 3.30 -2.97
CA PHE A 101 -15.75 1.92 -2.91
C PHE A 101 -15.22 1.14 -1.68
N VAL A 102 -14.22 1.69 -0.96
CA VAL A 102 -13.76 1.16 0.34
C VAL A 102 -14.43 1.95 1.45
N ARG A 103 -15.23 1.28 2.28
CA ARG A 103 -15.98 1.90 3.37
C ARG A 103 -15.04 2.45 4.45
N SER A 104 -15.40 3.60 5.02
CA SER A 104 -14.68 4.18 6.17
C SER A 104 -14.63 3.20 7.35
N GLY A 105 -13.48 3.13 8.00
CA GLY A 105 -13.28 2.27 9.19
C GLY A 105 -13.50 0.78 8.92
N SER A 106 -13.19 0.28 7.72
CA SER A 106 -13.42 -1.12 7.36
C SER A 106 -12.14 -1.95 7.21
N ILE A 107 -10.97 -1.32 7.17
CA ILE A 107 -9.69 -1.96 6.89
C ILE A 107 -8.96 -2.32 8.19
N ASP A 108 -8.61 -3.59 8.35
CA ASP A 108 -7.80 -4.12 9.45
C ASP A 108 -6.31 -3.94 9.18
N ILE A 109 -5.89 -4.09 7.90
CA ILE A 109 -4.51 -4.00 7.45
C ILE A 109 -4.42 -3.08 6.24
N LEU A 110 -3.64 -1.99 6.38
CA LEU A 110 -3.23 -1.16 5.26
C LEU A 110 -1.84 -1.58 4.78
N PHE A 111 -1.64 -1.66 3.47
CA PHE A 111 -0.35 -1.92 2.86
C PHE A 111 -0.13 -0.96 1.68
N ALA A 112 0.87 -0.08 1.77
CA ALA A 112 1.20 0.93 0.77
C ALA A 112 2.72 0.92 0.51
N ASN A 113 3.18 -0.04 -0.30
CA ASN A 113 4.60 -0.25 -0.54
C ASN A 113 5.09 0.48 -1.79
N GLY A 114 5.79 1.60 -1.60
CA GLY A 114 6.35 2.42 -2.69
C GLY A 114 5.31 3.17 -3.51
N LEU A 115 4.08 3.29 -3.03
CA LEU A 115 2.99 3.98 -3.69
C LEU A 115 3.27 5.47 -3.87
N LEU A 116 3.60 6.16 -2.78
CA LEU A 116 3.71 7.62 -2.76
C LEU A 116 4.79 8.17 -3.69
N CYS A 117 5.77 7.35 -4.06
CA CYS A 117 6.78 7.75 -5.06
C CYS A 117 6.22 7.84 -6.49
N CYS A 118 5.03 7.31 -6.74
CA CYS A 118 4.44 7.15 -8.08
C CYS A 118 3.22 8.04 -8.29
N MET A 119 2.83 8.83 -7.29
CA MET A 119 1.65 9.70 -7.34
C MET A 119 1.99 11.14 -6.95
N LEU A 120 1.07 12.07 -7.19
CA LEU A 120 1.23 13.50 -6.91
C LEU A 120 0.40 13.95 -5.70
N ASP A 121 -0.81 13.43 -5.53
CA ASP A 121 -1.70 13.79 -4.43
C ASP A 121 -1.43 12.91 -3.20
N HIS A 122 -0.29 13.15 -2.56
CA HIS A 122 0.08 12.42 -1.34
C HIS A 122 -0.89 12.69 -0.20
N ARG A 123 -1.40 13.93 -0.09
CA ARG A 123 -2.34 14.30 0.97
C ARG A 123 -3.66 13.55 0.81
N GLY A 124 -4.27 13.56 -0.37
CA GLY A 124 -5.49 12.81 -0.64
C GLY A 124 -5.34 11.32 -0.35
N ALA A 125 -4.18 10.73 -0.71
CA ALA A 125 -3.91 9.32 -0.40
C ALA A 125 -3.83 9.07 1.12
N VAL A 126 -3.16 9.95 1.89
CA VAL A 126 -3.07 9.83 3.35
C VAL A 126 -4.45 10.00 3.99
N ASP A 127 -5.26 10.97 3.52
CA ASP A 127 -6.62 11.19 4.01
C ASP A 127 -7.51 9.95 3.76
N GLU A 128 -7.41 9.33 2.58
CA GLU A 128 -8.11 8.07 2.27
C GLU A 128 -7.60 6.90 3.13
N MET A 129 -6.29 6.76 3.33
CA MET A 129 -5.72 5.76 4.24
C MET A 129 -6.32 5.91 5.65
N MET A 130 -6.32 7.13 6.18
CA MET A 130 -6.90 7.43 7.49
C MET A 130 -8.40 7.16 7.53
N ARG A 131 -9.14 7.52 6.48
CA ARG A 131 -10.59 7.29 6.40
C ARG A 131 -10.95 5.81 6.49
N VAL A 132 -10.25 4.96 5.73
CA VAL A 132 -10.63 3.55 5.59
C VAL A 132 -10.12 2.65 6.71
N MET A 133 -9.02 3.01 7.37
CA MET A 133 -8.46 2.24 8.47
C MET A 133 -9.41 2.22 9.67
N LYS A 134 -9.57 1.05 10.31
CA LYS A 134 -10.21 0.92 11.62
C LYS A 134 -9.33 1.56 12.70
N THR A 135 -9.93 2.10 13.73
CA THR A 135 -9.20 2.53 14.92
C THR A 135 -8.39 1.38 15.50
N GLY A 136 -7.10 1.60 15.72
CA GLY A 136 -6.16 0.60 16.23
C GLY A 136 -5.69 -0.43 15.19
N SER A 137 -6.12 -0.32 13.92
CA SER A 137 -5.59 -1.15 12.83
C SER A 137 -4.12 -0.85 12.54
N ARG A 138 -3.46 -1.73 11.81
CA ARG A 138 -2.05 -1.60 11.44
C ARG A 138 -1.89 -1.26 9.96
N GLY A 139 -0.88 -0.46 9.64
CA GLY A 139 -0.50 -0.14 8.28
C GLY A 139 1.02 -0.25 8.07
N PHE A 140 1.42 -0.64 6.87
CA PHE A 140 2.80 -0.55 6.38
C PHE A 140 2.84 0.47 5.25
N ILE A 141 3.69 1.48 5.38
CA ILE A 141 3.89 2.51 4.37
C ILE A 141 5.38 2.63 4.08
N SER A 142 5.77 2.63 2.81
CA SER A 142 7.17 2.80 2.43
C SER A 142 7.33 3.76 1.25
N VAL A 143 8.52 4.38 1.19
CA VAL A 143 8.93 5.29 0.12
C VAL A 143 10.32 4.92 -0.38
N ALA A 144 10.52 4.93 -1.71
CA ALA A 144 11.82 4.67 -2.31
C ALA A 144 12.72 5.91 -2.22
N LYS A 145 13.98 5.72 -1.82
CA LYS A 145 14.98 6.79 -1.73
C LYS A 145 15.58 7.18 -3.07
N LEU A 146 15.68 6.23 -3.98
CA LEU A 146 16.33 6.43 -5.29
C LEU A 146 15.70 7.55 -6.12
N PHE A 147 14.39 7.77 -5.98
CA PHE A 147 13.65 8.76 -6.75
C PHE A 147 13.69 10.18 -6.16
N ARG A 148 14.23 10.35 -4.94
CA ARG A 148 14.35 11.69 -4.32
C ARG A 148 15.28 12.63 -5.07
N LYS A 149 16.35 12.10 -5.70
CA LYS A 149 17.33 12.90 -6.45
C LYS A 149 16.77 13.48 -7.75
N ASP A 150 15.78 12.82 -8.33
CA ASP A 150 15.18 13.19 -9.62
C ASP A 150 13.88 14.00 -9.46
N GLY A 151 13.55 14.43 -8.24
CA GLY A 151 12.30 15.12 -7.93
C GLY A 151 11.05 14.23 -8.10
N LEU A 152 11.25 12.91 -8.19
CA LEU A 152 10.19 11.92 -8.39
C LEU A 152 9.77 11.20 -7.09
N GLY A 153 10.53 11.37 -6.03
CA GLY A 153 10.27 10.74 -4.74
C GLY A 153 9.56 11.68 -3.77
N VAL A 154 9.20 11.15 -2.62
CA VAL A 154 8.65 11.94 -1.51
C VAL A 154 9.78 12.73 -0.85
N PRO A 155 9.74 14.07 -0.80
CA PRO A 155 10.69 14.89 -0.06
C PRO A 155 10.79 14.46 1.42
N LYS A 156 11.93 14.70 2.04
CA LYS A 156 12.18 14.23 3.41
C LYS A 156 11.26 14.90 4.43
N ASP A 157 11.03 16.19 4.30
CA ASP A 157 10.13 16.98 5.14
C ASP A 157 8.67 16.56 4.97
N GLU A 158 8.25 16.27 3.76
CA GLU A 158 6.93 15.73 3.45
C GLU A 158 6.75 14.32 4.03
N TRP A 159 7.77 13.46 3.92
CA TRP A 159 7.76 12.13 4.56
C TRP A 159 7.59 12.23 6.07
N GLU A 160 8.28 13.17 6.72
CA GLU A 160 8.10 13.44 8.15
C GLU A 160 6.68 13.95 8.46
N GLY A 161 6.09 14.76 7.57
CA GLY A 161 4.70 15.19 7.65
C GLY A 161 3.72 14.03 7.59
N ILE A 162 3.90 13.14 6.61
CA ILE A 162 3.07 11.92 6.45
C ILE A 162 3.13 11.04 7.69
N LYS A 163 4.31 10.82 8.25
CA LYS A 163 4.45 10.03 9.48
C LYS A 163 3.67 10.62 10.66
N ARG A 164 3.61 11.95 10.77
CA ARG A 164 2.86 12.63 11.85
C ARG A 164 1.34 12.47 11.75
N SER A 165 0.80 12.06 10.59
CA SER A 165 -0.62 11.77 10.43
C SER A 165 -1.05 10.47 11.12
N PHE A 166 -0.12 9.66 11.59
CA PHE A 166 -0.37 8.35 12.18
C PHE A 166 0.36 8.20 13.52
N ASP A 167 -0.06 7.22 14.33
CA ASP A 167 0.77 6.71 15.41
C ASP A 167 1.84 5.78 14.80
N VAL A 168 3.10 6.20 14.82
CA VAL A 168 4.21 5.37 14.36
C VAL A 168 4.54 4.33 15.42
N VAL A 169 4.41 3.06 15.05
CA VAL A 169 4.64 1.90 15.93
C VAL A 169 6.05 1.35 15.75
N ASP A 170 6.54 1.36 14.52
CA ASP A 170 7.88 0.92 14.15
C ASP A 170 8.33 1.64 12.89
N SER A 171 9.62 1.72 12.66
CA SER A 171 10.17 2.37 11.47
C SER A 171 11.56 1.84 11.15
N GLY A 172 11.92 1.92 9.89
CA GLY A 172 13.27 1.56 9.48
C GLY A 172 13.68 2.21 8.19
N SER A 173 14.95 2.06 7.90
CA SER A 173 15.61 2.69 6.78
C SER A 173 16.66 1.75 6.21
N SER A 174 16.70 1.63 4.89
CA SER A 174 17.74 0.92 4.14
C SER A 174 18.36 1.85 3.10
N ALA A 175 19.34 1.37 2.35
CA ALA A 175 19.90 2.13 1.22
C ALA A 175 18.86 2.47 0.15
N MET A 176 17.79 1.67 0.02
CA MET A 176 16.81 1.80 -1.07
C MET A 176 15.48 2.43 -0.66
N MET A 177 15.08 2.28 0.60
CA MET A 177 13.75 2.69 1.06
C MET A 177 13.73 3.12 2.53
N ASP A 178 12.81 4.02 2.87
CA ASP A 178 12.35 4.25 4.23
C ASP A 178 10.96 3.62 4.39
N TRP A 179 10.67 3.12 5.58
CA TRP A 179 9.37 2.53 5.88
C TRP A 179 8.93 2.83 7.32
N VAL A 180 7.61 2.78 7.52
CA VAL A 180 6.98 2.86 8.83
C VAL A 180 5.89 1.80 8.97
N VAL A 181 5.74 1.28 10.17
CA VAL A 181 4.54 0.59 10.62
C VAL A 181 3.73 1.59 11.44
N VAL A 182 2.49 1.77 11.05
CA VAL A 182 1.61 2.78 11.64
C VAL A 182 0.36 2.15 12.25
N SER A 183 -0.26 2.89 13.15
CA SER A 183 -1.62 2.62 13.64
C SER A 183 -2.48 3.85 13.45
N LYS A 184 -3.78 3.65 13.17
CA LYS A 184 -4.73 4.75 13.26
C LYS A 184 -4.99 5.09 14.71
N GLN A 185 -4.82 6.36 15.05
CA GLN A 185 -5.08 6.86 16.40
C GLN A 185 -6.52 6.56 16.86
N ARG A 186 -6.69 6.30 18.14
CA ARG A 186 -8.02 6.32 18.75
C ARG A 186 -8.47 7.77 18.83
N ASP A 187 -9.65 8.07 18.30
CA ASP A 187 -10.27 9.38 18.50
C ASP A 187 -10.36 9.62 20.01
N GLY A 188 -9.58 10.59 20.53
CA GLY A 188 -9.63 10.93 21.98
C GLY A 188 -8.29 10.96 22.71
N LYS A 189 -7.24 11.50 22.11
CA LYS A 189 -6.16 12.16 22.87
C LYS A 189 -6.24 13.66 22.58
N GLU A 190 -7.09 14.37 23.37
CA GLU A 190 -6.86 15.77 23.71
C GLU A 190 -5.65 15.89 24.63
#